data_19e0b3437eeed2f7cd14329c43141494
#
_entry.id   19e0b3437eeed2f7cd14329c43141494
#
_cell.length_a   1.000
_cell.length_b   1.000
_cell.length_c   1.000
_cell.angle_alpha   90.00
_cell.angle_beta   90.00
_cell.angle_gamma   90.00
#
_symmetry.space_group_name_H-M   'P 1'
#
loop_
_entity.id
_entity.type
_entity.pdbx_description
1 polymer ?
#
loop_
_entity_poly.entity_id
_entity_poly.type
_entity_poly.pdbx_seq_one_letter_code
_entity_poly.pdbx_strand_id
1 'polypeptide(L)'
;LVFPEVFGVNPWVCGVADRLAALGYGALVVPLFARTAPELCLGYGPQDLQEGRVHKERTTASELLLDGARAQRWLRARLPAEASGAIGCLGFCFGGHVALLASGLEDMAASCVCYGAGVVQGRPGGGSPTLEVLDHAAGPVLLVYGRQDPLVPPEDLQAIGAAVERARAAKGEDRVQLRTFAAGHGFLCEARADFRPEAAEEAWSAILAFFAAHLAPRTTSAQPLEAGPGSGR
;
A
#
# COMPACT_ATOMS: atom_id res chain seq x y z
N LEU A 1 -1.94 -1.46 7.18
CA LEU A 1 -2.77 -0.26 6.94
C LEU A 1 -3.37 -0.31 5.55
N VAL A 2 -4.64 0.08 5.41
CA VAL A 2 -5.32 0.18 4.11
C VAL A 2 -5.66 1.64 3.84
N PHE A 3 -5.14 2.20 2.75
CA PHE A 3 -5.38 3.58 2.34
C PHE A 3 -6.42 3.62 1.21
N PRO A 4 -7.59 4.23 1.45
CA PRO A 4 -8.69 4.27 0.50
C PRO A 4 -8.41 5.17 -0.72
N GLU A 5 -9.22 5.02 -1.74
CA GLU A 5 -9.31 5.96 -2.86
C GLU A 5 -9.84 7.33 -2.39
N VAL A 6 -10.03 8.27 -3.29
CA VAL A 6 -10.64 9.58 -2.99
C VAL A 6 -12.06 9.50 -2.43
N PHE A 7 -12.68 8.35 -2.46
CA PHE A 7 -14.07 8.11 -2.02
C PHE A 7 -14.21 7.89 -0.50
N GLY A 8 -13.12 7.99 0.26
CA GLY A 8 -13.13 7.82 1.71
C GLY A 8 -13.28 6.38 2.16
N VAL A 9 -13.74 6.19 3.40
CA VAL A 9 -13.91 4.86 4.01
C VAL A 9 -15.28 4.29 3.60
N ASN A 10 -15.35 3.76 2.39
CA ASN A 10 -16.57 3.21 1.81
C ASN A 10 -16.65 1.66 1.96
N PRO A 11 -17.78 1.04 1.63
CA PRO A 11 -17.98 -0.41 1.80
C PRO A 11 -16.94 -1.24 1.06
N TRP A 12 -16.46 -0.82 -0.11
CA TRP A 12 -15.47 -1.57 -0.86
C TRP A 12 -14.12 -1.66 -0.12
N VAL A 13 -13.60 -0.54 0.34
CA VAL A 13 -12.32 -0.53 1.06
C VAL A 13 -12.42 -1.22 2.43
N CYS A 14 -13.59 -1.18 3.09
CA CYS A 14 -13.86 -1.99 4.28
C CYS A 14 -13.80 -3.49 3.93
N GLY A 15 -14.41 -3.91 2.83
CA GLY A 15 -14.33 -5.29 2.32
C GLY A 15 -12.89 -5.74 2.01
N VAL A 16 -12.01 -4.81 1.57
CA VAL A 16 -10.58 -5.10 1.44
C VAL A 16 -9.94 -5.43 2.80
N ALA A 17 -10.24 -4.64 3.83
CA ALA A 17 -9.74 -4.91 5.18
C ALA A 17 -10.28 -6.24 5.73
N ASP A 18 -11.54 -6.54 5.51
CA ASP A 18 -12.16 -7.81 5.91
C ASP A 18 -11.51 -9.00 5.19
N ARG A 19 -11.22 -8.87 3.89
CA ARG A 19 -10.48 -9.88 3.11
C ARG A 19 -9.09 -10.15 3.71
N LEU A 20 -8.36 -9.11 4.10
CA LEU A 20 -7.06 -9.26 4.75
C LEU A 20 -7.20 -9.89 6.15
N ALA A 21 -8.21 -9.49 6.91
CA ALA A 21 -8.49 -10.06 8.24
C ALA A 21 -8.82 -11.55 8.16
N ALA A 22 -9.58 -11.99 7.16
CA ALA A 22 -9.88 -13.39 6.91
C ALA A 22 -8.62 -14.24 6.60
N LEU A 23 -7.54 -13.60 6.15
CA LEU A 23 -6.24 -14.21 5.92
C LEU A 23 -5.29 -14.12 7.13
N GLY A 24 -5.77 -13.64 8.28
CA GLY A 24 -5.01 -13.57 9.53
C GLY A 24 -4.21 -12.28 9.73
N TYR A 25 -4.39 -11.25 8.88
CA TYR A 25 -3.76 -9.94 9.10
C TYR A 25 -4.61 -9.07 10.02
N GLY A 26 -3.98 -8.33 10.92
CA GLY A 26 -4.61 -7.18 11.55
C GLY A 26 -4.75 -6.04 10.52
N ALA A 27 -5.98 -5.66 10.16
CA ALA A 27 -6.22 -4.65 9.13
C ALA A 27 -6.87 -3.39 9.70
N LEU A 28 -6.41 -2.21 9.27
CA LEU A 28 -6.94 -0.91 9.65
C LEU A 28 -7.08 -0.04 8.41
N VAL A 29 -8.32 0.36 8.09
CA VAL A 29 -8.56 1.39 7.07
C VAL A 29 -8.28 2.77 7.68
N VAL A 30 -7.43 3.55 7.01
CA VAL A 30 -7.01 4.87 7.48
C VAL A 30 -7.81 5.95 6.77
N PRO A 31 -8.63 6.77 7.47
CA PRO A 31 -9.41 7.83 6.85
C PRO A 31 -8.49 8.98 6.42
N LEU A 32 -8.18 9.07 5.12
CA LEU A 32 -7.24 10.06 4.58
C LEU A 32 -7.72 11.51 4.71
N PHE A 33 -9.03 11.71 4.87
CA PHE A 33 -9.66 13.00 4.95
C PHE A 33 -10.17 13.34 6.36
N ALA A 34 -9.59 12.75 7.40
CA ALA A 34 -10.03 12.91 8.79
C ALA A 34 -10.10 14.39 9.25
N ARG A 35 -9.32 15.28 8.63
CA ARG A 35 -9.32 16.72 8.95
C ARG A 35 -10.42 17.53 8.27
N THR A 36 -10.91 17.07 7.13
CA THR A 36 -11.86 17.81 6.30
C THR A 36 -13.22 17.14 6.19
N ALA A 37 -13.25 15.81 6.31
CA ALA A 37 -14.46 14.99 6.26
C ALA A 37 -14.18 13.61 6.93
N PRO A 38 -14.18 13.53 8.28
CA PRO A 38 -13.77 12.34 9.03
C PRO A 38 -14.63 11.10 8.73
N GLU A 39 -15.88 11.30 8.35
CA GLU A 39 -16.84 10.22 8.05
C GLU A 39 -17.12 10.09 6.55
N LEU A 40 -16.21 10.59 5.69
CA LEU A 40 -16.41 10.52 4.25
C LEU A 40 -16.56 9.07 3.77
N CYS A 41 -17.72 8.80 3.17
CA CYS A 41 -18.10 7.51 2.63
C CYS A 41 -18.89 7.73 1.33
N LEU A 42 -18.19 7.80 0.21
CA LEU A 42 -18.75 8.13 -1.10
C LEU A 42 -18.92 6.88 -1.96
N GLY A 43 -19.88 6.97 -2.89
CA GLY A 43 -20.01 6.04 -4.00
C GLY A 43 -18.96 6.29 -5.10
N TYR A 44 -19.24 5.76 -6.30
CA TYR A 44 -18.32 5.86 -7.45
C TYR A 44 -18.90 6.71 -8.59
N GLY A 45 -19.91 7.52 -8.29
CA GLY A 45 -20.51 8.43 -9.26
C GLY A 45 -19.65 9.67 -9.58
N PRO A 46 -19.95 10.40 -10.65
CA PRO A 46 -19.20 11.61 -11.02
C PRO A 46 -19.20 12.70 -9.95
N GLN A 47 -20.31 12.84 -9.22
CA GLN A 47 -20.44 13.81 -8.11
C GLN A 47 -19.58 13.38 -6.92
N ASP A 48 -19.60 12.09 -6.56
CA ASP A 48 -18.76 11.52 -5.51
C ASP A 48 -17.27 11.74 -5.82
N LEU A 49 -16.87 11.54 -7.08
CA LEU A 49 -15.50 11.79 -7.53
C LEU A 49 -15.11 13.27 -7.36
N GLN A 50 -16.02 14.18 -7.70
CA GLN A 50 -15.78 15.61 -7.56
C GLN A 50 -15.60 15.98 -6.09
N GLU A 51 -16.48 15.51 -5.20
CA GLU A 51 -16.39 15.73 -3.75
C GLU A 51 -15.09 15.17 -3.17
N GLY A 52 -14.75 13.94 -3.48
CA GLY A 52 -13.50 13.32 -3.02
C GLY A 52 -12.25 14.07 -3.47
N ARG A 53 -12.25 14.64 -4.69
CA ARG A 53 -11.16 15.49 -5.19
C ARG A 53 -11.01 16.78 -4.38
N VAL A 54 -12.10 17.42 -3.96
CA VAL A 54 -12.05 18.62 -3.11
C VAL A 54 -11.33 18.32 -1.79
N HIS A 55 -11.60 17.18 -1.18
CA HIS A 55 -10.91 16.77 0.05
C HIS A 55 -9.44 16.41 -0.22
N LYS A 56 -9.16 15.68 -1.30
CA LYS A 56 -7.79 15.36 -1.72
C LYS A 56 -6.92 16.62 -1.88
N GLU A 57 -7.42 17.65 -2.54
CA GLU A 57 -6.70 18.90 -2.80
C GLU A 57 -6.32 19.67 -1.52
N ARG A 58 -7.00 19.37 -0.42
CA ARG A 58 -6.73 19.98 0.90
C ARG A 58 -5.74 19.19 1.74
N THR A 59 -5.27 18.05 1.26
CA THR A 59 -4.30 17.23 2.00
C THR A 59 -2.87 17.67 1.71
N THR A 60 -2.00 17.47 2.68
CA THR A 60 -0.56 17.63 2.52
C THR A 60 0.18 16.32 2.82
N ALA A 61 1.32 16.12 2.19
CA ALA A 61 2.16 14.93 2.43
C ALA A 61 2.54 14.80 3.92
N SER A 62 2.85 15.91 4.59
CA SER A 62 3.20 15.91 6.01
C SER A 62 2.07 15.45 6.91
N GLU A 63 0.83 15.88 6.64
CA GLU A 63 -0.35 15.45 7.39
C GLU A 63 -0.65 13.97 7.16
N LEU A 64 -0.60 13.52 5.90
CA LEU A 64 -0.83 12.12 5.54
C LEU A 64 0.22 11.19 6.18
N LEU A 65 1.49 11.59 6.20
CA LEU A 65 2.55 10.85 6.88
C LEU A 65 2.36 10.81 8.40
N LEU A 66 1.95 11.94 9.00
CA LEU A 66 1.63 11.98 10.43
C LEU A 66 0.49 11.02 10.80
N ASP A 67 -0.57 10.99 9.98
CA ASP A 67 -1.71 10.09 10.19
C ASP A 67 -1.33 8.63 9.94
N GLY A 68 -0.55 8.35 8.91
CA GLY A 68 0.00 7.03 8.65
C GLY A 68 0.85 6.51 9.82
N ALA A 69 1.74 7.34 10.35
CA ALA A 69 2.56 7.00 11.51
C ALA A 69 1.74 6.79 12.79
N ARG A 70 0.68 7.57 12.98
CA ARG A 70 -0.27 7.37 14.10
C ARG A 70 -1.05 6.07 13.96
N ALA A 71 -1.55 5.78 12.76
CA ALA A 71 -2.25 4.54 12.46
C ALA A 71 -1.35 3.32 12.65
N GLN A 72 -0.08 3.40 12.23
CA GLN A 72 0.92 2.36 12.44
C GLN A 72 1.13 2.06 13.94
N ARG A 73 1.33 3.09 14.75
CA ARG A 73 1.48 2.92 16.22
C ARG A 73 0.21 2.38 16.86
N TRP A 74 -0.96 2.89 16.46
CA TRP A 74 -2.25 2.45 16.98
C TRP A 74 -2.52 0.97 16.68
N LEU A 75 -2.25 0.53 15.45
CA LEU A 75 -2.41 -0.87 15.06
C LEU A 75 -1.42 -1.76 15.81
N ARG A 76 -0.14 -1.38 15.85
CA ARG A 76 0.90 -2.15 16.56
C ARG A 76 0.55 -2.39 18.03
N ALA A 77 0.01 -1.39 18.70
CA ALA A 77 -0.40 -1.49 20.12
C ALA A 77 -1.60 -2.43 20.35
N ARG A 78 -2.28 -2.86 19.28
CA ARG A 78 -3.48 -3.73 19.34
C ARG A 78 -3.28 -5.10 18.71
N LEU A 79 -2.14 -5.33 18.10
CA LEU A 79 -1.82 -6.66 17.61
C LEU A 79 -1.60 -7.61 18.78
N PRO A 80 -1.97 -8.90 18.63
CA PRO A 80 -1.63 -9.93 19.61
C PRO A 80 -0.12 -10.03 19.83
N ALA A 81 0.29 -10.48 21.02
CA ALA A 81 1.71 -10.62 21.36
C ALA A 81 2.46 -11.59 20.42
N GLU A 82 1.75 -12.56 19.87
CA GLU A 82 2.26 -13.56 18.93
C GLU A 82 2.41 -13.03 17.49
N ALA A 83 1.84 -11.85 17.19
CA ALA A 83 2.00 -11.24 15.88
C ALA A 83 3.45 -10.83 15.65
N SER A 84 3.89 -10.83 14.41
CA SER A 84 5.25 -10.41 14.02
C SER A 84 5.59 -8.96 14.39
N GLY A 85 4.58 -8.14 14.65
CA GLY A 85 4.72 -6.69 14.81
C GLY A 85 5.07 -5.95 13.54
N ALA A 86 5.30 -6.65 12.44
CA ALA A 86 5.57 -6.05 11.13
C ALA A 86 4.32 -5.37 10.59
N ILE A 87 4.42 -4.08 10.25
CA ILE A 87 3.32 -3.30 9.69
C ILE A 87 3.60 -3.03 8.22
N GLY A 88 2.66 -3.42 7.37
CA GLY A 88 2.66 -3.05 5.96
C GLY A 88 1.54 -2.08 5.61
N CYS A 89 1.56 -1.57 4.39
CA CYS A 89 0.47 -0.78 3.86
C CYS A 89 0.06 -1.20 2.45
N LEU A 90 -1.22 -1.02 2.15
CA LEU A 90 -1.85 -1.25 0.85
C LEU A 90 -2.70 -0.03 0.54
N GLY A 91 -2.52 0.58 -0.62
CA GLY A 91 -3.30 1.75 -1.00
C GLY A 91 -3.77 1.71 -2.44
N PHE A 92 -4.89 2.36 -2.71
CA PHE A 92 -5.58 2.36 -3.99
C PHE A 92 -5.80 3.78 -4.51
N CYS A 93 -5.53 4.06 -5.78
CA CYS A 93 -5.69 5.39 -6.38
C CYS A 93 -4.91 6.45 -5.59
N PHE A 94 -5.59 7.44 -5.02
CA PHE A 94 -4.97 8.41 -4.10
C PHE A 94 -4.34 7.71 -2.89
N GLY A 95 -4.99 6.70 -2.33
CA GLY A 95 -4.39 5.86 -1.29
C GLY A 95 -3.16 5.10 -1.76
N GLY A 96 -3.06 4.75 -3.04
CA GLY A 96 -1.84 4.22 -3.65
C GLY A 96 -0.70 5.24 -3.62
N HIS A 97 -0.99 6.50 -3.96
CA HIS A 97 -0.03 7.59 -3.78
C HIS A 97 0.42 7.73 -2.32
N VAL A 98 -0.53 7.66 -1.39
CA VAL A 98 -0.24 7.70 0.06
C VAL A 98 0.55 6.48 0.52
N ALA A 99 0.29 5.29 -0.02
CA ALA A 99 1.08 4.09 0.30
C ALA A 99 2.54 4.23 -0.13
N LEU A 100 2.79 4.87 -1.29
CA LEU A 100 4.16 5.19 -1.70
C LEU A 100 4.82 6.20 -0.77
N LEU A 101 4.12 7.27 -0.36
CA LEU A 101 4.63 8.19 0.67
C LEU A 101 4.94 7.46 1.97
N ALA A 102 4.03 6.63 2.45
CA ALA A 102 4.15 5.89 3.70
C ALA A 102 5.23 4.81 3.67
N SER A 103 5.68 4.38 2.49
CA SER A 103 6.82 3.45 2.36
C SER A 103 8.12 4.01 2.93
N GLY A 104 8.23 5.34 3.04
CA GLY A 104 9.36 6.02 3.69
C GLY A 104 9.23 6.15 5.22
N LEU A 105 8.10 5.76 5.82
CA LEU A 105 7.96 5.77 7.28
C LEU A 105 8.85 4.70 7.92
N GLU A 106 9.45 5.07 9.04
CA GLU A 106 10.24 4.15 9.85
C GLU A 106 9.41 2.90 10.22
N ASP A 107 10.04 1.74 10.16
CA ASP A 107 9.40 0.42 10.43
C ASP A 107 8.26 0.04 9.48
N MET A 108 8.10 0.68 8.32
CA MET A 108 7.18 0.19 7.30
C MET A 108 7.78 -1.05 6.63
N ALA A 109 7.28 -2.22 7.02
CA ALA A 109 7.87 -3.50 6.64
C ALA A 109 7.60 -3.90 5.19
N ALA A 110 6.49 -3.47 4.60
CA ALA A 110 6.14 -3.72 3.21
C ALA A 110 5.08 -2.70 2.72
N SER A 111 5.16 -2.27 1.47
CA SER A 111 4.21 -1.30 0.90
C SER A 111 3.71 -1.77 -0.45
N CYS A 112 2.40 -1.78 -0.64
CA CYS A 112 1.77 -2.09 -1.91
C CYS A 112 1.00 -0.88 -2.46
N VAL A 113 1.37 -0.46 -3.65
CA VAL A 113 0.91 0.75 -4.34
C VAL A 113 0.06 0.34 -5.52
N CYS A 114 -1.27 0.43 -5.41
CA CYS A 114 -2.18 0.10 -6.50
C CYS A 114 -2.60 1.37 -7.24
N TYR A 115 -2.25 1.46 -8.52
CA TYR A 115 -2.56 2.55 -9.45
C TYR A 115 -2.47 3.95 -8.81
N GLY A 116 -1.41 4.20 -8.06
CA GLY A 116 -1.13 5.48 -7.41
C GLY A 116 -0.84 6.58 -8.45
N ALA A 117 -1.85 7.40 -8.75
CA ALA A 117 -1.73 8.47 -9.74
C ALA A 117 -1.04 9.71 -9.16
N GLY A 118 -0.31 10.45 -10.00
CA GLY A 118 0.33 11.71 -9.64
C GLY A 118 1.66 11.59 -8.88
N VAL A 119 2.19 10.38 -8.70
CA VAL A 119 3.45 10.15 -7.97
C VAL A 119 4.67 10.74 -8.67
N VAL A 120 4.59 10.91 -9.98
CA VAL A 120 5.68 11.48 -10.82
C VAL A 120 5.67 12.99 -10.78
N GLN A 121 4.49 13.62 -10.67
CA GLN A 121 4.33 15.08 -10.78
C GLN A 121 4.66 15.81 -9.48
N GLY A 122 4.43 15.20 -8.31
CA GLY A 122 4.65 15.88 -7.04
C GLY A 122 4.10 15.12 -5.85
N ARG A 123 3.90 15.85 -4.75
CA ARG A 123 3.32 15.34 -3.49
C ARG A 123 2.03 16.08 -3.18
N PRO A 124 1.11 15.49 -2.42
CA PRO A 124 -0.01 16.21 -1.84
C PRO A 124 0.48 17.45 -1.08
N GLY A 125 -0.07 18.62 -1.42
CA GLY A 125 0.38 19.90 -0.87
C GLY A 125 1.63 20.50 -1.54
N GLY A 126 2.20 19.85 -2.57
CA GLY A 126 3.35 20.33 -3.34
C GLY A 126 4.69 19.77 -2.89
N GLY A 127 5.73 20.04 -3.66
CA GLY A 127 7.12 19.58 -3.43
C GLY A 127 7.58 18.54 -4.43
N SER A 128 8.70 17.88 -4.13
CA SER A 128 9.32 16.86 -4.98
C SER A 128 8.38 15.70 -5.31
N PRO A 129 8.59 15.01 -6.44
CA PRO A 129 7.84 13.81 -6.78
C PRO A 129 7.82 12.77 -5.66
N THR A 130 6.65 12.21 -5.38
CA THR A 130 6.54 11.13 -4.40
C THR A 130 7.33 9.89 -4.83
N LEU A 131 7.54 9.73 -6.13
CA LEU A 131 8.33 8.64 -6.71
C LEU A 131 9.76 8.57 -6.14
N GLU A 132 10.34 9.69 -5.71
CA GLU A 132 11.66 9.73 -5.07
C GLU A 132 11.74 8.96 -3.74
N VAL A 133 10.59 8.67 -3.12
CA VAL A 133 10.54 7.86 -1.88
C VAL A 133 11.07 6.45 -2.11
N LEU A 134 11.00 5.91 -3.34
CA LEU A 134 11.58 4.59 -3.66
C LEU A 134 13.07 4.50 -3.30
N ASP A 135 13.80 5.62 -3.40
CA ASP A 135 15.24 5.65 -3.11
C ASP A 135 15.55 5.46 -1.62
N HIS A 136 14.57 5.68 -0.73
CA HIS A 136 14.72 5.57 0.73
C HIS A 136 13.56 4.82 1.43
N ALA A 137 12.74 4.08 0.68
CA ALA A 137 11.70 3.24 1.26
C ALA A 137 12.27 2.30 2.34
N ALA A 138 11.60 2.22 3.48
CA ALA A 138 12.06 1.46 4.64
C ALA A 138 11.99 -0.06 4.38
N GLY A 139 10.89 -0.53 3.81
CA GLY A 139 10.66 -1.92 3.43
C GLY A 139 10.55 -2.13 1.92
N PRO A 140 10.37 -3.37 1.46
CA PRO A 140 10.04 -3.67 0.08
C PRO A 140 8.78 -2.97 -0.41
N VAL A 141 8.75 -2.63 -1.71
CA VAL A 141 7.62 -1.95 -2.35
C VAL A 141 7.17 -2.74 -3.58
N LEU A 142 5.88 -3.04 -3.65
CA LEU A 142 5.22 -3.58 -4.83
C LEU A 142 4.35 -2.49 -5.46
N LEU A 143 4.62 -2.15 -6.73
CA LEU A 143 3.82 -1.23 -7.53
C LEU A 143 2.97 -2.02 -8.52
N VAL A 144 1.67 -1.73 -8.56
CA VAL A 144 0.64 -2.41 -9.36
C VAL A 144 -0.08 -1.37 -10.22
N TYR A 145 0.09 -1.42 -11.54
CA TYR A 145 -0.45 -0.42 -12.45
C TYR A 145 -1.17 -1.05 -13.65
N GLY A 146 -2.19 -0.35 -14.15
CA GLY A 146 -2.81 -0.65 -15.43
C GLY A 146 -2.11 0.09 -16.57
N ARG A 147 -1.82 -0.60 -17.70
CA ARG A 147 -1.23 0.05 -18.89
C ARG A 147 -2.20 0.89 -19.70
N GLN A 148 -3.50 0.83 -19.36
CA GLN A 148 -4.58 1.59 -20.01
C GLN A 148 -5.17 2.64 -19.06
N ASP A 149 -4.43 2.98 -18.00
CA ASP A 149 -4.86 3.93 -16.98
C ASP A 149 -4.70 5.37 -17.48
N PRO A 150 -5.80 6.13 -17.71
CA PRO A 150 -5.71 7.50 -18.19
C PRO A 150 -5.11 8.48 -17.17
N LEU A 151 -5.04 8.09 -15.91
CA LEU A 151 -4.43 8.90 -14.83
C LEU A 151 -2.94 8.62 -14.63
N VAL A 152 -2.41 7.61 -15.34
CA VAL A 152 -0.99 7.24 -15.34
C VAL A 152 -0.56 7.06 -16.81
N PRO A 153 -0.34 8.15 -17.55
CA PRO A 153 -0.02 8.09 -18.95
C PRO A 153 1.30 7.33 -19.22
N PRO A 154 1.56 6.88 -20.44
CA PRO A 154 2.72 6.05 -20.76
C PRO A 154 4.06 6.62 -20.30
N GLU A 155 4.23 7.94 -20.38
CA GLU A 155 5.43 8.63 -19.90
C GLU A 155 5.61 8.52 -18.38
N ASP A 156 4.53 8.61 -17.61
CA ASP A 156 4.57 8.41 -16.16
C ASP A 156 4.91 6.95 -15.81
N LEU A 157 4.30 6.00 -16.52
CA LEU A 157 4.59 4.58 -16.31
C LEU A 157 6.05 4.26 -16.67
N GLN A 158 6.61 4.90 -17.69
CA GLN A 158 8.02 4.80 -18.04
C GLN A 158 8.91 5.39 -16.94
N ALA A 159 8.58 6.56 -16.41
CA ALA A 159 9.30 7.19 -15.30
C ALA A 159 9.27 6.32 -14.04
N ILE A 160 8.12 5.70 -13.73
CA ILE A 160 7.97 4.74 -12.64
C ILE A 160 8.89 3.52 -12.87
N GLY A 161 8.89 2.95 -14.08
CA GLY A 161 9.78 1.85 -14.44
C GLY A 161 11.25 2.18 -14.25
N ALA A 162 11.68 3.36 -14.72
CA ALA A 162 13.06 3.83 -14.55
C ALA A 162 13.45 4.02 -13.07
N ALA A 163 12.53 4.51 -12.24
CA ALA A 163 12.75 4.64 -10.79
C ALA A 163 12.86 3.27 -10.11
N VAL A 164 12.05 2.31 -10.53
CA VAL A 164 12.12 0.92 -10.04
C VAL A 164 13.49 0.30 -10.36
N GLU A 165 13.97 0.44 -11.59
CA GLU A 165 15.28 -0.10 -11.98
C GLU A 165 16.42 0.56 -11.22
N ARG A 166 16.39 1.88 -10.99
CA ARG A 166 17.37 2.56 -10.13
C ARG A 166 17.36 2.03 -8.70
N ALA A 167 16.17 1.87 -8.12
CA ALA A 167 16.01 1.38 -6.75
C ALA A 167 16.49 -0.08 -6.62
N ARG A 168 16.23 -0.93 -7.62
CA ARG A 168 16.73 -2.31 -7.69
C ARG A 168 18.25 -2.35 -7.75
N ALA A 169 18.85 -1.55 -8.60
CA ALA A 169 20.31 -1.47 -8.73
C ALA A 169 20.98 -1.05 -7.41
N ALA A 170 20.34 -0.15 -6.65
CA ALA A 170 20.88 0.36 -5.39
C ALA A 170 20.61 -0.55 -4.18
N LYS A 171 19.49 -1.28 -4.15
CA LYS A 171 18.98 -1.98 -2.94
C LYS A 171 18.78 -3.48 -3.12
N GLY A 172 18.88 -3.99 -4.33
CA GLY A 172 18.60 -5.38 -4.70
C GLY A 172 17.23 -5.56 -5.38
N GLU A 173 17.13 -6.58 -6.23
CA GLU A 173 15.96 -6.80 -7.10
C GLU A 173 14.66 -7.06 -6.35
N ASP A 174 14.74 -7.69 -5.18
CA ASP A 174 13.56 -8.03 -4.38
C ASP A 174 12.98 -6.84 -3.61
N ARG A 175 13.69 -5.71 -3.57
CA ARG A 175 13.29 -4.53 -2.78
C ARG A 175 12.19 -3.71 -3.44
N VAL A 176 12.13 -3.68 -4.77
CA VAL A 176 11.09 -2.94 -5.50
C VAL A 176 10.61 -3.77 -6.68
N GLN A 177 9.32 -4.00 -6.76
CA GLN A 177 8.69 -4.76 -7.82
C GLN A 177 7.66 -3.90 -8.55
N LEU A 178 7.61 -4.01 -9.87
CA LEU A 178 6.57 -3.40 -10.70
C LEU A 178 5.80 -4.52 -11.44
N ARG A 179 4.47 -4.49 -11.29
CA ARG A 179 3.54 -5.36 -12.03
C ARG A 179 2.60 -4.49 -12.85
N THR A 180 2.47 -4.77 -14.13
CA THR A 180 1.58 -4.03 -15.02
C THR A 180 0.56 -4.95 -15.69
N PHE A 181 -0.68 -4.49 -15.80
CA PHE A 181 -1.82 -5.26 -16.29
C PHE A 181 -2.48 -4.56 -17.48
N ALA A 182 -3.17 -5.32 -18.33
CA ALA A 182 -3.98 -4.75 -19.44
C ALA A 182 -5.31 -4.24 -18.90
N ALA A 183 -5.27 -3.18 -18.09
CA ALA A 183 -6.41 -2.64 -17.33
C ALA A 183 -6.31 -1.12 -17.20
N GLY A 184 -7.45 -0.48 -16.89
CA GLY A 184 -7.58 0.95 -16.60
C GLY A 184 -7.39 1.30 -15.12
N HIS A 185 -7.81 2.53 -14.75
CA HIS A 185 -7.72 3.02 -13.39
C HIS A 185 -8.75 2.35 -12.47
N GLY A 186 -8.33 1.85 -11.31
CA GLY A 186 -9.26 1.25 -10.34
C GLY A 186 -9.71 -0.16 -10.70
N PHE A 187 -8.97 -0.87 -11.54
CA PHE A 187 -9.33 -2.20 -12.04
C PHE A 187 -9.47 -3.29 -10.97
N LEU A 188 -8.98 -3.04 -9.76
CA LEU A 188 -9.14 -3.94 -8.62
C LEU A 188 -10.48 -3.80 -7.89
N CYS A 189 -11.23 -2.73 -8.17
CA CYS A 189 -12.46 -2.40 -7.45
C CYS A 189 -13.69 -2.94 -8.18
N GLU A 190 -14.32 -3.94 -7.63
CA GLU A 190 -15.51 -4.61 -8.19
C GLU A 190 -16.71 -3.66 -8.32
N ALA A 191 -16.73 -2.56 -7.56
CA ALA A 191 -17.81 -1.56 -7.61
C ALA A 191 -17.61 -0.51 -8.72
N ARG A 192 -16.50 -0.56 -9.48
CA ARG A 192 -16.19 0.40 -10.54
C ARG A 192 -16.41 -0.19 -11.94
N ALA A 193 -16.77 0.66 -12.89
CA ALA A 193 -16.89 0.28 -14.30
C ALA A 193 -15.56 -0.20 -14.91
N ASP A 194 -14.45 0.25 -14.36
CA ASP A 194 -13.09 -0.13 -14.78
C ASP A 194 -12.63 -1.50 -14.26
N PHE A 195 -13.43 -2.18 -13.42
CA PHE A 195 -13.11 -3.50 -12.90
C PHE A 195 -12.78 -4.49 -14.02
N ARG A 196 -11.67 -5.21 -13.85
CA ARG A 196 -11.22 -6.24 -14.78
C ARG A 196 -10.91 -7.51 -14.00
N PRO A 197 -11.85 -8.49 -13.97
CA PRO A 197 -11.78 -9.67 -13.10
C PRO A 197 -10.45 -10.42 -13.19
N GLU A 198 -10.01 -10.75 -14.40
CA GLU A 198 -8.76 -11.50 -14.61
C GLU A 198 -7.54 -10.74 -14.11
N ALA A 199 -7.41 -9.46 -14.50
CA ALA A 199 -6.30 -8.62 -14.04
C ALA A 199 -6.35 -8.39 -12.52
N ALA A 200 -7.55 -8.29 -11.94
CA ALA A 200 -7.74 -8.13 -10.51
C ALA A 200 -7.32 -9.40 -9.75
N GLU A 201 -7.69 -10.57 -10.22
CA GLU A 201 -7.31 -11.86 -9.62
C GLU A 201 -5.79 -12.04 -9.60
N GLU A 202 -5.13 -11.81 -10.75
CA GLU A 202 -3.67 -11.87 -10.86
C GLU A 202 -2.98 -10.84 -9.95
N ALA A 203 -3.48 -9.61 -9.91
CA ALA A 203 -2.92 -8.56 -9.07
C ALA A 203 -3.10 -8.87 -7.58
N TRP A 204 -4.28 -9.35 -7.16
CA TRP A 204 -4.51 -9.79 -5.78
C TRP A 204 -3.61 -10.96 -5.39
N SER A 205 -3.41 -11.92 -6.27
CA SER A 205 -2.46 -13.03 -6.04
C SER A 205 -1.05 -12.49 -5.78
N ALA A 206 -0.58 -11.54 -6.59
CA ALA A 206 0.72 -10.92 -6.41
C ALA A 206 0.82 -10.11 -5.09
N ILE A 207 -0.22 -9.35 -4.74
CA ILE A 207 -0.30 -8.58 -3.49
C ILE A 207 -0.21 -9.50 -2.27
N LEU A 208 -0.99 -10.58 -2.26
CA LEU A 208 -1.03 -11.51 -1.14
C LEU A 208 0.29 -12.28 -1.01
N ALA A 209 0.88 -12.72 -2.12
CA ALA A 209 2.20 -13.36 -2.13
C ALA A 209 3.28 -12.40 -1.59
N PHE A 210 3.24 -11.13 -1.98
CA PHE A 210 4.16 -10.11 -1.50
C PHE A 210 4.01 -9.88 0.02
N PHE A 211 2.80 -9.77 0.54
CA PHE A 211 2.59 -9.64 1.98
C PHE A 211 2.97 -10.90 2.75
N ALA A 212 2.67 -12.08 2.23
CA ALA A 212 3.11 -13.33 2.85
C ALA A 212 4.64 -13.42 2.99
N ALA A 213 5.37 -12.94 1.99
CA ALA A 213 6.82 -12.93 2.01
C ALA A 213 7.43 -11.93 3.03
N HIS A 214 6.73 -10.81 3.29
CA HIS A 214 7.33 -9.68 4.03
C HIS A 214 6.66 -9.35 5.37
N LEU A 215 5.44 -9.83 5.62
CA LEU A 215 4.68 -9.57 6.84
C LEU A 215 4.43 -10.83 7.70
N ALA A 216 4.74 -12.02 7.18
CA ALA A 216 4.60 -13.24 7.96
C ALA A 216 5.48 -13.20 9.22
N PRO A 217 5.06 -13.84 10.34
CA PRO A 217 5.91 -14.03 11.48
C PRO A 217 7.24 -14.68 11.04
N ARG A 218 8.38 -14.08 11.39
CA ARG A 218 9.66 -14.73 11.20
C ARG A 218 9.66 -15.99 12.07
N THR A 219 9.45 -17.15 11.47
CA THR A 219 9.75 -18.40 12.15
C THR A 219 11.23 -18.38 12.50
N THR A 220 11.55 -18.08 13.74
CA THR A 220 12.87 -18.41 14.28
C THR A 220 13.00 -19.91 14.08
N SER A 221 13.86 -20.34 13.14
CA SER A 221 14.27 -21.72 13.06
C SER A 221 14.77 -22.10 14.46
N ALA A 222 14.00 -22.91 15.18
CA ALA A 222 14.43 -23.49 16.42
C ALA A 222 15.72 -24.26 16.08
N GLN A 223 16.87 -23.75 16.54
CA GLN A 223 18.08 -24.55 16.56
C GLN A 223 17.74 -25.82 17.36
N PRO A 224 18.02 -26.99 16.86
CA PRO A 224 17.89 -28.19 17.67
C PRO A 224 18.75 -27.97 18.93
N LEU A 225 18.16 -28.10 20.10
CA LEU A 225 18.90 -28.22 21.35
C LEU A 225 19.86 -29.39 21.16
N GLU A 226 21.16 -29.09 21.04
CA GLU A 226 22.18 -30.10 21.08
C GLU A 226 22.02 -30.78 22.45
N ALA A 227 21.72 -32.08 22.43
CA ALA A 227 21.75 -32.92 23.62
C ALA A 227 23.17 -32.91 24.14
N GLY A 228 23.36 -32.26 25.28
CA GLY A 228 24.64 -32.27 25.98
C GLY A 228 25.12 -33.69 26.27
N PRO A 229 26.44 -33.93 26.29
CA PRO A 229 26.99 -35.26 26.48
C PRO A 229 26.57 -35.81 27.83
N GLY A 230 25.93 -36.98 27.80
CA GLY A 230 25.55 -37.71 29.01
C GLY A 230 26.77 -37.95 29.89
N SER A 231 26.69 -37.46 31.12
CA SER A 231 27.59 -37.85 32.19
C SER A 231 27.25 -39.28 32.58
N GLY A 232 28.03 -40.24 32.12
CA GLY A 232 28.03 -41.58 32.72
C GLY A 232 28.61 -41.57 34.12
N ARG A 233 27.92 -42.18 35.03
CA ARG A 233 28.38 -43.09 36.08
C ARG A 233 27.18 -43.79 36.72
#